data_5423e7928c7371d5661bedc3bad0601b
#
_entry.id   5423e7928c7371d5661bedc3bad0601b
#
_cell.length_a   1.000
_cell.length_b   1.000
_cell.length_c   1.000
_cell.angle_alpha   90.00
_cell.angle_beta   90.00
_cell.angle_gamma   90.00
#
_symmetry.space_group_name_H-M   'P 1'
#
loop_
_entity.id
_entity.type
_entity.pdbx_description
1 polymer ?
#
loop_
_entity_poly.entity_id
_entity_poly.type
_entity_poly.pdbx_seq_one_letter_code
_entity_poly.pdbx_strand_id
1 'polypeptide(L)'
;TAPFSSPYALSKCRGKIVMIDGYLGYWVYHDLLENGAVGFVTYDGNTNYADRDIDQRELRSYVHNGNRIPGVNINAKDAVELIRRGASTAKITLKQEEYTGQSHNVVLDMPGQVDEYIAFTAHYDSTSLSQGAYDNMSGSLGILGIAEHFAAHPHRYGLRFIWCGSEERGLLGSKAYCADEEKLKNCVLNINLDMIGCIMGKFISCVTGEEKLCHYISYLGDELGFPVEVKQDVYSSDSTPFADKGVPAVSFARIAPPNTATIHNRYDTMALMKGEQMVLDTDFLIAFAERMANAARCPVAREMPENMKEKLDIYLCRKRAPKQ
;
A
#
# COMPACT_ATOMS: atom_id res chain seq x y z
N THR A 1 15.80 20.31 -12.30
CA THR A 1 14.65 20.73 -11.49
C THR A 1 15.07 20.68 -10.03
N ALA A 2 15.11 21.83 -9.37
CA ALA A 2 15.31 21.83 -7.93
C ALA A 2 14.22 20.97 -7.27
N PRO A 3 14.51 20.18 -6.21
CA PRO A 3 13.48 19.45 -5.50
C PRO A 3 12.37 20.44 -5.15
N PHE A 4 11.13 20.05 -5.42
CA PHE A 4 9.96 20.91 -5.23
C PHE A 4 9.87 21.49 -3.80
N SER A 5 10.49 20.82 -2.84
CA SER A 5 10.57 21.24 -1.43
C SER A 5 11.59 22.34 -1.14
N SER A 6 12.29 22.91 -2.12
CA SER A 6 13.21 24.01 -1.83
C SER A 6 12.44 25.29 -1.48
N PRO A 7 12.89 26.08 -0.48
CA PRO A 7 12.25 27.35 -0.12
C PRO A 7 12.14 28.31 -1.31
N TYR A 8 13.12 28.28 -2.21
CA TYR A 8 13.11 29.10 -3.43
C TYR A 8 12.00 28.68 -4.41
N ALA A 9 11.81 27.38 -4.64
CA ALA A 9 10.73 26.90 -5.50
C ALA A 9 9.35 27.23 -4.88
N LEU A 10 9.20 26.99 -3.60
CA LEU A 10 7.96 27.26 -2.85
C LEU A 10 7.61 28.75 -2.83
N SER A 11 8.58 29.64 -2.70
CA SER A 11 8.34 31.11 -2.72
C SER A 11 7.66 31.61 -3.99
N LYS A 12 7.75 30.84 -5.09
CA LYS A 12 7.14 31.17 -6.38
C LYS A 12 5.70 30.67 -6.54
N CYS A 13 5.18 29.91 -5.58
CA CYS A 13 3.87 29.28 -5.68
C CYS A 13 2.69 30.23 -5.44
N ARG A 14 2.90 31.36 -4.77
CA ARG A 14 1.84 32.29 -4.38
C ARG A 14 1.03 32.77 -5.58
N GLY A 15 -0.28 32.51 -5.55
CA GLY A 15 -1.22 32.90 -6.60
C GLY A 15 -1.02 32.11 -7.91
N LYS A 16 -0.33 30.98 -7.89
CA LYS A 16 -0.06 30.16 -9.07
C LYS A 16 -0.78 28.82 -9.05
N ILE A 17 -1.08 28.30 -10.23
CA ILE A 17 -1.33 26.89 -10.46
C ILE A 17 0.02 26.23 -10.65
N VAL A 18 0.33 25.23 -9.84
CA VAL A 18 1.65 24.59 -9.79
C VAL A 18 1.63 23.24 -10.48
N MET A 19 2.49 23.01 -11.44
CA MET A 19 2.65 21.70 -12.08
C MET A 19 3.69 20.87 -11.32
N ILE A 20 3.34 19.63 -11.00
CA ILE A 20 4.13 18.72 -10.17
C ILE A 20 4.26 17.38 -10.88
N ASP A 21 5.47 16.81 -10.82
CA ASP A 21 5.74 15.47 -11.30
C ASP A 21 5.21 14.41 -10.32
N GLY A 22 4.42 13.48 -10.84
CA GLY A 22 3.96 12.31 -10.11
C GLY A 22 2.84 12.56 -9.10
N TYR A 23 2.84 11.74 -8.05
CA TYR A 23 1.80 11.74 -7.04
C TYR A 23 1.97 12.86 -6.02
N LEU A 24 0.85 13.53 -5.68
CA LEU A 24 0.83 14.61 -4.70
C LEU A 24 0.65 14.05 -3.28
N GLY A 25 1.76 13.83 -2.59
CA GLY A 25 1.77 13.37 -1.21
C GLY A 25 1.45 14.48 -0.19
N TYR A 26 1.19 14.08 1.05
CA TYR A 26 0.77 14.95 2.16
C TYR A 26 1.63 16.22 2.30
N TRP A 27 2.92 16.06 2.49
CA TRP A 27 3.81 17.18 2.76
C TRP A 27 3.96 18.15 1.59
N VAL A 28 3.98 17.61 0.35
CA VAL A 28 4.04 18.43 -0.86
C VAL A 28 2.77 19.26 -1.00
N TYR A 29 1.62 18.66 -0.72
CA TYR A 29 0.33 19.35 -0.76
C TYR A 29 0.25 20.49 0.26
N HIS A 30 0.66 20.23 1.50
CA HIS A 30 0.66 21.23 2.56
C HIS A 30 1.68 22.35 2.29
N ASP A 31 2.85 22.03 1.75
CA ASP A 31 3.82 23.05 1.31
C ASP A 31 3.23 23.99 0.23
N LEU A 32 2.42 23.45 -0.69
CA LEU A 32 1.70 24.28 -1.68
C LEU A 32 0.71 25.22 -1.01
N LEU A 33 -0.11 24.70 -0.11
CA LEU A 33 -1.12 25.50 0.61
C LEU A 33 -0.48 26.63 1.42
N GLU A 34 0.54 26.32 2.20
CA GLU A 34 1.24 27.28 3.06
C GLU A 34 1.93 28.39 2.25
N ASN A 35 2.37 28.07 1.03
CA ASN A 35 2.99 29.03 0.12
C ASN A 35 1.99 29.72 -0.82
N GLY A 36 0.68 29.50 -0.62
CA GLY A 36 -0.38 30.24 -1.29
C GLY A 36 -0.62 29.84 -2.75
N ALA A 37 -0.35 28.59 -3.13
CA ALA A 37 -0.78 28.05 -4.41
C ALA A 37 -2.31 28.08 -4.50
N VAL A 38 -2.85 28.36 -5.70
CA VAL A 38 -4.31 28.44 -5.93
C VAL A 38 -4.85 27.25 -6.69
N GLY A 39 -4.00 26.34 -7.09
CA GLY A 39 -4.36 25.09 -7.78
C GLY A 39 -3.11 24.30 -8.13
N PHE A 40 -3.31 23.07 -8.59
CA PHE A 40 -2.20 22.21 -9.03
C PHE A 40 -2.56 21.41 -10.28
N VAL A 41 -1.53 20.99 -11.00
CA VAL A 41 -1.59 20.03 -12.10
C VAL A 41 -0.57 18.95 -11.79
N THR A 42 -1.02 17.71 -11.68
CA THR A 42 -0.14 16.53 -11.71
C THR A 42 -0.12 15.95 -13.10
N TYR A 43 0.89 15.17 -13.43
CA TYR A 43 0.89 14.43 -14.67
C TYR A 43 1.35 13.00 -14.47
N ASP A 44 0.83 12.11 -15.32
CA ASP A 44 1.05 10.69 -15.28
C ASP A 44 1.16 10.12 -16.69
N GLY A 45 1.49 8.83 -16.79
CA GLY A 45 1.70 8.17 -18.06
C GLY A 45 3.17 8.06 -18.42
N ASN A 46 3.42 7.49 -19.58
CA ASN A 46 4.76 7.22 -20.06
C ASN A 46 4.94 7.80 -21.46
N THR A 47 5.93 8.66 -21.66
CA THR A 47 6.23 9.26 -22.97
C THR A 47 6.60 8.23 -24.03
N ASN A 48 7.07 7.04 -23.65
CA ASN A 48 7.33 5.94 -24.58
C ASN A 48 6.03 5.26 -25.06
N TYR A 49 4.92 5.46 -24.36
CA TYR A 49 3.58 4.97 -24.69
C TYR A 49 2.59 6.12 -24.70
N ALA A 50 2.92 7.17 -25.46
CA ALA A 50 2.22 8.44 -25.46
C ALA A 50 0.71 8.35 -25.82
N ASP A 51 0.32 7.30 -26.56
CA ASP A 51 -1.07 7.07 -26.93
C ASP A 51 -1.91 6.36 -25.86
N ARG A 52 -1.27 5.90 -24.77
CA ARG A 52 -2.02 5.34 -23.64
C ARG A 52 -2.68 6.46 -22.84
N ASP A 53 -3.98 6.31 -22.64
CA ASP A 53 -4.72 7.17 -21.74
C ASP A 53 -4.23 7.00 -20.28
N ILE A 54 -4.43 8.06 -19.52
CA ILE A 54 -4.31 8.03 -18.05
C ILE A 54 -5.71 8.02 -17.45
N ASP A 55 -5.80 7.54 -16.22
CA ASP A 55 -7.04 7.55 -15.46
C ASP A 55 -7.08 8.73 -14.48
N GLN A 56 -8.28 9.01 -13.99
CA GLN A 56 -8.47 10.04 -12.99
C GLN A 56 -7.74 9.64 -11.70
N ARG A 57 -7.26 10.65 -10.97
CA ARG A 57 -6.69 10.49 -9.64
C ARG A 57 -7.55 11.17 -8.60
N GLU A 58 -7.64 10.57 -7.45
CA GLU A 58 -8.29 11.16 -6.29
C GLU A 58 -7.26 11.82 -5.38
N LEU A 59 -7.54 13.03 -4.92
CA LEU A 59 -6.81 13.62 -3.81
C LEU A 59 -7.39 13.04 -2.51
N ARG A 60 -6.67 12.07 -1.93
CA ARG A 60 -7.12 11.34 -0.74
C ARG A 60 -7.41 12.30 0.43
N SER A 61 -8.44 11.98 1.21
CA SER A 61 -8.93 12.85 2.29
C SER A 61 -7.86 13.18 3.34
N TYR A 62 -7.00 12.22 3.67
CA TYR A 62 -5.89 12.46 4.61
C TYR A 62 -4.85 13.43 4.06
N VAL A 63 -4.69 13.55 2.72
CA VAL A 63 -3.75 14.49 2.11
C VAL A 63 -4.25 15.92 2.23
N HIS A 64 -5.51 16.18 1.87
CA HIS A 64 -6.02 17.55 1.90
C HIS A 64 -6.48 18.01 3.31
N ASN A 65 -6.79 17.07 4.19
CA ASN A 65 -7.20 17.36 5.59
C ASN A 65 -8.21 18.53 5.72
N GLY A 66 -9.23 18.54 4.85
CA GLY A 66 -10.25 19.59 4.79
C GLY A 66 -9.87 20.85 3.99
N ASN A 67 -8.60 21.10 3.73
CA ASN A 67 -8.13 22.27 2.99
C ASN A 67 -7.95 21.90 1.50
N ARG A 68 -8.82 22.42 0.64
CA ARG A 68 -8.87 22.03 -0.77
C ARG A 68 -8.55 23.18 -1.69
N ILE A 69 -7.66 22.91 -2.67
CA ILE A 69 -7.47 23.73 -3.85
C ILE A 69 -7.72 22.87 -5.11
N PRO A 70 -8.23 23.47 -6.20
CA PRO A 70 -8.54 22.70 -7.41
C PRO A 70 -7.29 22.10 -8.03
N GLY A 71 -7.40 20.86 -8.48
CA GLY A 71 -6.34 20.14 -9.15
C GLY A 71 -6.83 19.23 -10.25
N VAL A 72 -5.97 18.94 -11.21
CA VAL A 72 -6.22 17.99 -12.31
C VAL A 72 -5.00 17.14 -12.56
N ASN A 73 -5.23 15.93 -13.04
CA ASN A 73 -4.17 15.04 -13.53
C ASN A 73 -4.23 15.00 -15.06
N ILE A 74 -3.10 15.21 -15.73
CA ILE A 74 -3.00 15.23 -17.20
C ILE A 74 -1.99 14.19 -17.68
N ASN A 75 -2.06 13.85 -18.97
CA ASN A 75 -1.08 12.94 -19.55
C ASN A 75 0.30 13.61 -19.63
N ALA A 76 1.37 12.84 -19.41
CA ALA A 76 2.75 13.33 -19.48
C ALA A 76 3.08 13.97 -20.83
N LYS A 77 2.54 13.47 -21.96
CA LYS A 77 2.70 14.09 -23.28
C LYS A 77 2.15 15.51 -23.32
N ASP A 78 0.99 15.72 -22.68
CA ASP A 78 0.34 17.04 -22.65
C ASP A 78 1.12 17.99 -21.74
N ALA A 79 1.65 17.49 -20.63
CA ALA A 79 2.54 18.26 -19.75
C ALA A 79 3.80 18.74 -20.50
N VAL A 80 4.43 17.86 -21.28
CA VAL A 80 5.59 18.20 -22.13
C VAL A 80 5.20 19.26 -23.16
N GLU A 81 4.04 19.14 -23.78
CA GLU A 81 3.59 20.11 -24.78
C GLU A 81 3.29 21.47 -24.17
N LEU A 82 2.66 21.53 -22.99
CA LEU A 82 2.47 22.78 -22.25
C LEU A 82 3.80 23.50 -21.96
N ILE A 83 4.83 22.74 -21.55
CA ILE A 83 6.16 23.29 -21.30
C ILE A 83 6.80 23.81 -22.59
N ARG A 84 6.71 23.05 -23.68
CA ARG A 84 7.25 23.46 -24.99
C ARG A 84 6.64 24.78 -25.51
N ARG A 85 5.33 24.94 -25.32
CA ARG A 85 4.62 26.16 -25.71
C ARG A 85 4.92 27.35 -24.81
N GLY A 86 5.63 27.15 -23.71
CA GLY A 86 5.86 28.20 -22.73
C GLY A 86 4.57 28.68 -22.06
N ALA A 87 3.62 27.77 -21.82
CA ALA A 87 2.34 28.09 -21.21
C ALA A 87 2.57 28.82 -19.86
N SER A 88 2.03 30.02 -19.73
CA SER A 88 2.20 30.88 -18.55
C SER A 88 0.90 31.07 -17.75
N THR A 89 -0.22 30.68 -18.31
CA THR A 89 -1.55 30.74 -17.67
C THR A 89 -2.32 29.44 -17.88
N ALA A 90 -3.14 29.08 -16.90
CA ALA A 90 -4.04 27.93 -16.99
C ALA A 90 -5.37 28.25 -16.32
N LYS A 91 -6.44 27.59 -16.82
CA LYS A 91 -7.76 27.59 -16.18
C LYS A 91 -8.14 26.15 -15.85
N ILE A 92 -8.41 25.88 -14.59
CA ILE A 92 -8.96 24.60 -14.15
C ILE A 92 -10.47 24.75 -13.97
N THR A 93 -11.25 23.86 -14.56
CA THR A 93 -12.69 23.74 -14.35
C THR A 93 -12.99 22.35 -13.85
N LEU A 94 -13.49 22.24 -12.62
CA LEU A 94 -13.90 21.00 -11.99
C LEU A 94 -15.42 20.99 -11.78
N LYS A 95 -16.02 19.86 -12.09
CA LYS A 95 -17.39 19.52 -11.69
C LYS A 95 -17.31 18.16 -11.00
N GLN A 96 -17.63 18.14 -9.73
CA GLN A 96 -17.67 16.90 -8.93
C GLN A 96 -18.76 16.99 -7.90
N GLU A 97 -19.30 15.83 -7.54
CA GLU A 97 -20.25 15.68 -6.45
C GLU A 97 -19.59 14.88 -5.34
N GLU A 98 -19.87 15.26 -4.11
CA GLU A 98 -19.40 14.55 -2.93
C GLU A 98 -20.59 13.88 -2.25
N TYR A 99 -20.41 12.63 -1.88
CA TYR A 99 -21.40 11.88 -1.14
C TYR A 99 -20.74 11.07 -0.02
N THR A 100 -21.50 10.77 1.02
CA THR A 100 -21.07 9.85 2.07
C THR A 100 -21.37 8.43 1.63
N GLY A 101 -20.33 7.62 1.53
CA GLY A 101 -20.43 6.19 1.25
C GLY A 101 -20.14 5.36 2.50
N GLN A 102 -20.49 4.08 2.44
CA GLN A 102 -20.12 3.08 3.43
C GLN A 102 -19.23 2.04 2.78
N SER A 103 -18.26 1.58 3.54
CA SER A 103 -17.41 0.44 3.18
C SER A 103 -17.37 -0.52 4.36
N HIS A 104 -16.93 -1.76 4.13
CA HIS A 104 -16.86 -2.77 5.17
C HIS A 104 -15.67 -3.70 4.92
N ASN A 105 -15.23 -4.36 5.98
CA ASN A 105 -14.30 -5.47 5.90
C ASN A 105 -15.08 -6.78 5.92
N VAL A 106 -14.59 -7.79 5.23
CA VAL A 106 -15.06 -9.16 5.35
C VAL A 106 -14.10 -9.91 6.28
N VAL A 107 -14.62 -10.62 7.26
CA VAL A 107 -13.79 -11.30 8.28
C VAL A 107 -14.19 -12.75 8.38
N LEU A 108 -13.21 -13.64 8.36
CA LEU A 108 -13.33 -15.06 8.64
C LEU A 108 -12.46 -15.39 9.85
N ASP A 109 -13.05 -15.97 10.88
CA ASP A 109 -12.37 -16.46 12.07
C ASP A 109 -12.27 -17.98 12.08
N MET A 110 -11.07 -18.49 12.34
CA MET A 110 -10.80 -19.90 12.59
C MET A 110 -10.22 -20.03 14.01
N PRO A 111 -10.98 -20.56 14.97
CA PRO A 111 -10.52 -20.71 16.35
C PRO A 111 -9.32 -21.66 16.45
N GLY A 112 -8.30 -21.28 17.22
CA GLY A 112 -7.15 -22.12 17.50
C GLY A 112 -7.25 -22.86 18.83
N GLN A 113 -6.13 -23.40 19.27
CA GLN A 113 -5.96 -24.06 20.58
C GLN A 113 -5.63 -23.08 21.70
N VAL A 114 -5.26 -21.87 21.35
CA VAL A 114 -4.93 -20.76 22.28
C VAL A 114 -5.74 -19.52 21.90
N ASP A 115 -5.85 -18.58 22.83
CA ASP A 115 -6.65 -17.36 22.63
C ASP A 115 -5.96 -16.34 21.69
N GLU A 116 -4.63 -16.45 21.54
CA GLU A 116 -3.89 -15.60 20.63
C GLU A 116 -4.17 -16.00 19.16
N TYR A 117 -4.13 -15.02 18.29
CA TYR A 117 -4.38 -15.22 16.87
C TYR A 117 -3.40 -14.47 15.96
N ILE A 118 -3.26 -14.98 14.75
CA ILE A 118 -2.54 -14.35 13.64
C ILE A 118 -3.58 -13.75 12.70
N ALA A 119 -3.41 -12.47 12.35
CA ALA A 119 -4.25 -11.80 11.37
C ALA A 119 -3.64 -11.92 9.97
N PHE A 120 -4.42 -12.33 8.99
CA PHE A 120 -4.09 -12.27 7.57
C PHE A 120 -4.90 -11.15 6.93
N THR A 121 -4.25 -10.24 6.24
CA THR A 121 -4.90 -9.09 5.60
C THR A 121 -4.59 -9.01 4.12
N ALA A 122 -5.55 -8.58 3.34
CA ALA A 122 -5.42 -8.12 1.96
C ALA A 122 -6.61 -7.23 1.65
N HIS A 123 -6.45 -6.20 0.86
CA HIS A 123 -7.61 -5.42 0.44
C HIS A 123 -8.27 -6.03 -0.80
N TYR A 124 -9.58 -5.77 -0.96
CA TYR A 124 -10.38 -6.28 -2.06
C TYR A 124 -10.96 -5.17 -2.94
N ASP A 125 -10.74 -3.92 -2.56
CA ASP A 125 -11.04 -2.76 -3.39
C ASP A 125 -9.90 -2.45 -4.36
N SER A 126 -10.18 -1.65 -5.35
CA SER A 126 -9.22 -1.07 -6.28
C SER A 126 -9.60 0.36 -6.62
N THR A 127 -8.74 1.06 -7.35
CA THR A 127 -9.03 2.41 -7.82
C THR A 127 -10.08 2.44 -8.92
N SER A 128 -10.69 3.59 -9.15
CA SER A 128 -11.66 3.78 -10.24
C SER A 128 -11.06 3.36 -11.59
N LEU A 129 -11.85 2.66 -12.40
CA LEU A 129 -11.49 2.12 -13.73
C LEU A 129 -10.48 0.97 -13.72
N SER A 130 -9.84 0.65 -12.61
CA SER A 130 -8.97 -0.53 -12.46
C SER A 130 -9.80 -1.81 -12.29
N GLN A 131 -9.33 -2.93 -12.86
CA GLN A 131 -9.85 -4.25 -12.51
C GLN A 131 -9.25 -4.75 -11.18
N GLY A 132 -8.09 -4.20 -10.78
CA GLY A 132 -7.41 -4.59 -9.54
C GLY A 132 -6.96 -6.04 -9.52
N ALA A 133 -6.59 -6.62 -10.67
CA ALA A 133 -6.20 -8.01 -10.74
C ALA A 133 -4.90 -8.28 -9.99
N TYR A 134 -3.95 -7.38 -10.12
CA TYR A 134 -2.68 -7.39 -9.42
C TYR A 134 -2.80 -6.66 -8.08
N ASP A 135 -3.37 -5.48 -8.06
CA ASP A 135 -3.56 -4.62 -6.89
C ASP A 135 -5.06 -4.44 -6.58
N ASN A 136 -5.71 -5.29 -5.71
CA ASN A 136 -5.08 -6.37 -4.96
C ASN A 136 -6.01 -7.62 -4.88
N MET A 137 -6.69 -7.98 -5.97
CA MET A 137 -7.40 -9.26 -6.01
C MET A 137 -6.41 -10.43 -5.83
N SER A 138 -5.16 -10.26 -6.25
CA SER A 138 -4.12 -11.27 -6.07
C SER A 138 -3.85 -11.58 -4.60
N GLY A 139 -3.67 -10.58 -3.76
CA GLY A 139 -3.51 -10.77 -2.31
C GLY A 139 -4.79 -11.32 -1.66
N SER A 140 -5.95 -10.84 -2.10
CA SER A 140 -7.25 -11.36 -1.63
C SER A 140 -7.43 -12.84 -1.91
N LEU A 141 -7.06 -13.32 -3.10
CA LEU A 141 -7.05 -14.75 -3.43
C LEU A 141 -5.96 -15.50 -2.66
N GLY A 142 -4.80 -14.88 -2.43
CA GLY A 142 -3.73 -15.46 -1.64
C GLY A 142 -4.16 -15.78 -0.21
N ILE A 143 -4.79 -14.83 0.49
CA ILE A 143 -5.29 -15.13 1.85
C ILE A 143 -6.46 -16.11 1.84
N LEU A 144 -7.27 -16.17 0.77
CA LEU A 144 -8.30 -17.20 0.61
C LEU A 144 -7.66 -18.59 0.46
N GLY A 145 -6.62 -18.73 -0.37
CA GLY A 145 -5.89 -19.99 -0.51
C GLY A 145 -5.25 -20.47 0.80
N ILE A 146 -4.70 -19.55 1.59
CA ILE A 146 -4.20 -19.87 2.94
C ILE A 146 -5.35 -20.32 3.85
N ALA A 147 -6.51 -19.67 3.80
CA ALA A 147 -7.68 -20.05 4.59
C ALA A 147 -8.20 -21.45 4.19
N GLU A 148 -8.25 -21.76 2.91
CA GLU A 148 -8.64 -23.10 2.41
C GLU A 148 -7.66 -24.17 2.91
N HIS A 149 -6.36 -23.89 2.90
CA HIS A 149 -5.35 -24.79 3.43
C HIS A 149 -5.62 -25.11 4.91
N PHE A 150 -5.79 -24.09 5.76
CA PHE A 150 -6.01 -24.28 7.19
C PHE A 150 -7.40 -24.83 7.54
N ALA A 151 -8.38 -24.77 6.65
CA ALA A 151 -9.64 -25.46 6.85
C ALA A 151 -9.47 -26.99 6.91
N ALA A 152 -8.40 -27.54 6.31
CA ALA A 152 -8.07 -28.95 6.29
C ALA A 152 -6.89 -29.35 7.19
N HIS A 153 -6.18 -28.36 7.77
CA HIS A 153 -4.96 -28.60 8.53
C HIS A 153 -5.05 -27.97 9.93
N PRO A 154 -4.50 -28.65 10.96
CA PRO A 154 -4.55 -28.15 12.32
C PRO A 154 -3.67 -26.90 12.48
N HIS A 155 -4.06 -26.01 13.39
CA HIS A 155 -3.29 -24.85 13.77
C HIS A 155 -3.45 -24.60 15.29
N ARG A 156 -2.38 -24.09 15.90
CA ARG A 156 -2.33 -23.79 17.34
C ARG A 156 -2.92 -22.42 17.65
N TYR A 157 -2.47 -21.38 16.91
CA TYR A 157 -3.02 -20.04 17.05
C TYR A 157 -4.36 -19.93 16.31
N GLY A 158 -5.27 -19.10 16.83
CA GLY A 158 -6.41 -18.67 16.03
C GLY A 158 -5.93 -17.99 14.74
N LEU A 159 -6.69 -18.10 13.65
CA LEU A 159 -6.41 -17.42 12.39
C LEU A 159 -7.58 -16.52 12.05
N ARG A 160 -7.29 -15.27 11.74
CA ARG A 160 -8.30 -14.29 11.34
C ARG A 160 -7.94 -13.71 9.99
N PHE A 161 -8.77 -13.98 9.00
CA PHE A 161 -8.62 -13.48 7.64
C PHE A 161 -9.50 -12.24 7.48
N ILE A 162 -8.92 -11.16 7.00
CA ILE A 162 -9.58 -9.86 6.90
C ILE A 162 -9.35 -9.32 5.49
N TRP A 163 -10.40 -9.36 4.68
CA TRP A 163 -10.42 -8.64 3.42
C TRP A 163 -10.81 -7.20 3.70
N CYS A 164 -9.85 -6.29 3.57
CA CYS A 164 -10.01 -4.89 3.91
C CYS A 164 -10.69 -4.13 2.77
N GLY A 165 -11.64 -3.28 3.09
CA GLY A 165 -12.28 -2.40 2.12
C GLY A 165 -11.71 -0.99 2.18
N SER A 166 -11.70 -0.30 1.04
CA SER A 166 -11.23 1.09 0.91
C SER A 166 -9.78 1.31 1.36
N GLU A 167 -8.90 0.38 1.06
CA GLU A 167 -7.46 0.54 1.24
C GLU A 167 -6.95 1.69 0.38
N GLU A 168 -7.34 1.72 -0.87
CA GLU A 168 -6.96 2.69 -1.89
C GLU A 168 -7.31 4.14 -1.54
N ARG A 169 -8.23 4.33 -0.62
CA ARG A 169 -8.60 5.63 -0.08
C ARG A 169 -7.81 6.04 1.17
N GLY A 170 -6.80 5.27 1.53
CA GLY A 170 -5.88 5.54 2.63
C GLY A 170 -6.04 4.59 3.81
N LEU A 171 -6.06 3.29 3.57
CA LEU A 171 -6.10 2.23 4.58
C LEU A 171 -7.36 2.29 5.45
N LEU A 172 -8.53 2.68 4.89
CA LEU A 172 -9.69 2.98 5.73
C LEU A 172 -10.22 1.76 6.45
N GLY A 173 -10.28 0.60 5.79
CA GLY A 173 -10.77 -0.64 6.37
C GLY A 173 -9.90 -1.15 7.50
N SER A 174 -8.60 -1.26 7.28
CA SER A 174 -7.66 -1.70 8.31
C SER A 174 -7.53 -0.70 9.45
N LYS A 175 -7.57 0.61 9.19
CA LYS A 175 -7.65 1.64 10.24
C LYS A 175 -8.89 1.50 11.09
N ALA A 176 -10.06 1.32 10.48
CA ALA A 176 -11.32 1.12 11.20
C ALA A 176 -11.29 -0.17 12.03
N TYR A 177 -10.70 -1.25 11.50
CA TYR A 177 -10.51 -2.49 12.25
C TYR A 177 -9.60 -2.28 13.46
N CYS A 178 -8.44 -1.65 13.26
CA CYS A 178 -7.44 -1.42 14.29
C CYS A 178 -7.80 -0.33 15.31
N ALA A 179 -8.86 0.45 15.05
CA ALA A 179 -9.39 1.41 16.03
C ALA A 179 -10.06 0.72 17.22
N ASP A 180 -10.50 -0.53 17.07
CA ASP A 180 -11.06 -1.37 18.12
C ASP A 180 -9.92 -2.16 18.81
N GLU A 181 -9.44 -1.65 19.94
CA GLU A 181 -8.31 -2.24 20.67
C GLU A 181 -8.63 -3.64 21.22
N GLU A 182 -9.87 -3.94 21.53
CA GLU A 182 -10.28 -5.28 21.98
C GLU A 182 -10.09 -6.32 20.88
N LYS A 183 -10.31 -5.95 19.62
CA LYS A 183 -10.02 -6.83 18.48
C LYS A 183 -8.55 -7.15 18.35
N LEU A 184 -7.67 -6.24 18.75
CA LEU A 184 -6.22 -6.41 18.63
C LEU A 184 -5.56 -7.07 19.84
N LYS A 185 -6.27 -7.17 20.97
CA LYS A 185 -5.71 -7.60 22.27
C LYS A 185 -4.86 -8.87 22.18
N ASN A 186 -5.37 -9.88 21.50
CA ASN A 186 -4.71 -11.18 21.35
C ASN A 186 -4.07 -11.38 19.95
N CYS A 187 -3.96 -10.34 19.14
CA CYS A 187 -3.28 -10.41 17.85
C CYS A 187 -1.76 -10.42 18.06
N VAL A 188 -1.09 -11.49 17.68
CA VAL A 188 0.37 -11.63 17.90
C VAL A 188 1.20 -11.29 16.67
N LEU A 189 0.61 -11.37 15.49
CA LEU A 189 1.28 -11.09 14.21
C LEU A 189 0.22 -10.73 13.17
N ASN A 190 0.52 -9.76 12.31
CA ASN A 190 -0.22 -9.51 11.08
C ASN A 190 0.63 -9.96 9.87
N ILE A 191 0.02 -10.73 8.98
CA ILE A 191 0.58 -11.17 7.70
C ILE A 191 -0.27 -10.55 6.60
N ASN A 192 0.30 -9.64 5.83
CA ASN A 192 -0.40 -8.90 4.79
C ASN A 192 0.09 -9.32 3.41
N LEU A 193 -0.84 -9.53 2.50
CA LEU A 193 -0.56 -9.86 1.11
C LEU A 193 -1.05 -8.73 0.22
N ASP A 194 -0.12 -8.15 -0.54
CA ASP A 194 -0.46 -7.05 -1.41
C ASP A 194 0.40 -7.09 -2.67
N MET A 195 -0.25 -7.42 -3.80
CA MET A 195 0.37 -7.62 -5.11
C MET A 195 1.26 -8.87 -5.20
N ILE A 196 0.68 -10.07 -5.14
CA ILE A 196 1.40 -11.34 -5.41
C ILE A 196 1.06 -11.88 -6.82
N GLY A 197 1.72 -12.93 -7.29
CA GLY A 197 1.36 -13.67 -8.50
C GLY A 197 1.59 -12.96 -9.83
N CYS A 198 2.24 -11.80 -9.88
CA CYS A 198 2.58 -11.11 -11.13
C CYS A 198 3.50 -11.98 -11.99
N ILE A 199 3.28 -11.94 -13.32
CA ILE A 199 4.01 -12.75 -14.31
C ILE A 199 5.54 -12.61 -14.22
N MET A 200 6.04 -11.47 -13.77
CA MET A 200 7.45 -11.22 -13.52
C MET A 200 7.63 -10.28 -12.34
N GLY A 201 8.75 -10.39 -11.66
CA GLY A 201 9.07 -9.51 -10.55
C GLY A 201 9.85 -10.22 -9.45
N LYS A 202 10.27 -9.44 -8.48
CA LYS A 202 10.93 -9.92 -7.28
C LYS A 202 9.90 -10.16 -6.18
N PHE A 203 9.92 -11.33 -5.57
CA PHE A 203 9.16 -11.55 -4.36
C PHE A 203 9.88 -10.89 -3.20
N ILE A 204 9.16 -10.05 -2.48
CA ILE A 204 9.70 -9.30 -1.35
C ILE A 204 8.93 -9.60 -0.08
N SER A 205 9.61 -9.45 1.04
CA SER A 205 9.02 -9.39 2.38
C SER A 205 9.44 -8.10 3.06
N CYS A 206 8.48 -7.35 3.55
CA CYS A 206 8.72 -6.11 4.28
C CYS A 206 8.23 -6.27 5.72
N VAL A 207 9.16 -6.29 6.67
CA VAL A 207 8.89 -6.53 8.08
C VAL A 207 8.82 -5.21 8.84
N THR A 208 7.64 -4.91 9.39
CA THR A 208 7.45 -3.82 10.35
C THR A 208 7.37 -4.43 11.76
N GLY A 209 8.55 -4.72 12.31
CA GLY A 209 8.72 -5.43 13.57
C GLY A 209 10.19 -5.69 13.85
N GLU A 210 10.49 -6.69 14.68
CA GLU A 210 11.87 -7.07 14.99
C GLU A 210 12.62 -7.61 13.77
N GLU A 211 13.88 -7.23 13.64
CA GLU A 211 14.76 -7.65 12.54
C GLU A 211 14.97 -9.17 12.47
N LYS A 212 14.88 -9.86 13.60
CA LYS A 212 15.01 -11.34 13.61
C LYS A 212 13.97 -12.05 12.71
N LEU A 213 12.79 -11.44 12.49
CA LEU A 213 11.82 -11.97 11.55
C LEU A 213 12.32 -11.89 10.10
N CYS A 214 13.11 -10.87 9.77
CA CYS A 214 13.76 -10.78 8.45
C CYS A 214 14.69 -11.98 8.23
N HIS A 215 15.53 -12.30 9.21
CA HIS A 215 16.44 -13.44 9.14
C HIS A 215 15.67 -14.75 9.02
N TYR A 216 14.60 -14.90 9.81
CA TYR A 216 13.77 -16.11 9.72
C TYR A 216 13.18 -16.33 8.33
N ILE A 217 12.62 -15.28 7.72
CA ILE A 217 12.03 -15.35 6.37
C ILE A 217 13.11 -15.64 5.33
N SER A 218 14.30 -15.04 5.44
CA SER A 218 15.43 -15.33 4.53
C SER A 218 15.85 -16.80 4.61
N TYR A 219 16.03 -17.35 5.82
CA TYR A 219 16.35 -18.77 5.99
C TYR A 219 15.28 -19.71 5.47
N LEU A 220 14.01 -19.35 5.65
CA LEU A 220 12.90 -20.12 5.09
C LEU A 220 12.94 -20.11 3.55
N GLY A 221 13.25 -18.95 2.95
CA GLY A 221 13.44 -18.84 1.51
C GLY A 221 14.56 -19.76 1.01
N ASP A 222 15.70 -19.73 1.69
CA ASP A 222 16.85 -20.61 1.36
C ASP A 222 16.49 -22.10 1.54
N GLU A 223 15.82 -22.45 2.63
CA GLU A 223 15.36 -23.82 2.92
C GLU A 223 14.45 -24.36 1.82
N LEU A 224 13.53 -23.54 1.34
CA LEU A 224 12.54 -23.92 0.33
C LEU A 224 13.01 -23.71 -1.11
N GLY A 225 14.20 -23.14 -1.32
CA GLY A 225 14.69 -22.77 -2.64
C GLY A 225 13.84 -21.66 -3.31
N PHE A 226 13.15 -20.84 -2.49
CA PHE A 226 12.28 -19.76 -2.95
C PHE A 226 12.98 -18.40 -2.78
N PRO A 227 13.29 -17.67 -3.86
CA PRO A 227 13.99 -16.39 -3.75
C PRO A 227 13.09 -15.31 -3.18
N VAL A 228 13.42 -14.78 -2.01
CA VAL A 228 12.74 -13.68 -1.35
C VAL A 228 13.73 -12.59 -0.95
N GLU A 229 13.44 -11.35 -1.32
CA GLU A 229 14.19 -10.18 -0.86
C GLU A 229 13.52 -9.63 0.41
N VAL A 230 14.23 -9.67 1.54
CA VAL A 230 13.67 -9.31 2.84
C VAL A 230 14.25 -8.00 3.34
N LYS A 231 13.40 -7.11 3.86
CA LYS A 231 13.82 -5.85 4.48
C LYS A 231 13.00 -5.52 5.73
N GLN A 232 13.63 -4.82 6.66
CA GLN A 232 12.94 -4.21 7.80
C GLN A 232 12.52 -2.78 7.41
N ASP A 233 11.23 -2.60 7.12
CA ASP A 233 10.67 -1.31 6.70
C ASP A 233 9.14 -1.28 6.89
N VAL A 234 8.52 -0.13 6.61
CA VAL A 234 7.06 0.03 6.52
C VAL A 234 6.65 -0.19 5.06
N TYR A 235 5.72 -1.12 4.83
CA TYR A 235 5.07 -1.32 3.54
C TYR A 235 3.75 -0.55 3.52
N SER A 236 3.49 0.19 2.43
CA SER A 236 2.29 1.01 2.28
C SER A 236 1.06 0.15 1.98
N SER A 237 0.52 -0.50 3.00
CA SER A 237 -0.66 -1.35 2.89
C SER A 237 -1.30 -1.62 4.26
N ASP A 238 -2.27 -2.53 4.33
CA ASP A 238 -3.09 -2.85 5.51
C ASP A 238 -2.31 -3.35 6.74
N SER A 239 -1.06 -3.75 6.58
CA SER A 239 -0.16 -4.06 7.70
C SER A 239 0.19 -2.83 8.56
N THR A 240 0.20 -1.64 7.96
CA THR A 240 0.62 -0.40 8.65
C THR A 240 -0.24 -0.06 9.87
N PRO A 241 -1.60 -0.08 9.82
CA PRO A 241 -2.42 0.19 11.00
C PRO A 241 -2.22 -0.82 12.13
N PHE A 242 -1.93 -2.09 11.84
CA PHE A 242 -1.58 -3.08 12.85
C PHE A 242 -0.25 -2.73 13.52
N ALA A 243 0.77 -2.43 12.72
CA ALA A 243 2.08 -2.03 13.22
C ALA A 243 2.01 -0.76 14.07
N ASP A 244 1.19 0.22 13.67
CA ASP A 244 0.95 1.46 14.43
C ASP A 244 0.33 1.20 15.82
N LYS A 245 -0.40 0.10 15.97
CA LYS A 245 -0.94 -0.37 17.25
C LYS A 245 -0.02 -1.34 18.00
N GLY A 246 1.23 -1.47 17.58
CA GLY A 246 2.23 -2.31 18.23
C GLY A 246 2.11 -3.80 17.93
N VAL A 247 1.29 -4.19 16.96
CA VAL A 247 1.25 -5.56 16.44
C VAL A 247 2.36 -5.71 15.40
N PRO A 248 3.34 -6.61 15.56
CA PRO A 248 4.34 -6.83 14.52
C PRO A 248 3.65 -7.27 13.22
N ALA A 249 4.12 -6.73 12.11
CA ALA A 249 3.49 -6.95 10.82
C ALA A 249 4.52 -7.30 9.74
N VAL A 250 4.11 -8.13 8.80
CA VAL A 250 4.89 -8.45 7.61
C VAL A 250 4.02 -8.37 6.37
N SER A 251 4.47 -7.65 5.36
CA SER A 251 3.83 -7.61 4.05
C SER A 251 4.64 -8.39 3.04
N PHE A 252 3.96 -9.19 2.24
CA PHE A 252 4.53 -9.92 1.11
C PHE A 252 3.97 -9.39 -0.20
N ALA A 253 4.85 -9.23 -1.18
CA ALA A 253 4.49 -8.77 -2.51
C ALA A 253 5.44 -9.32 -3.57
N ARG A 254 4.99 -9.39 -4.81
CA ARG A 254 5.83 -9.64 -5.99
C ARG A 254 5.92 -8.38 -6.82
N ILE A 255 6.94 -7.58 -6.59
CA ILE A 255 7.08 -6.26 -7.22
C ILE A 255 7.60 -6.42 -8.65
N ALA A 256 6.77 -6.03 -9.60
CA ALA A 256 7.12 -5.99 -11.02
C ALA A 256 8.24 -4.97 -11.29
N PRO A 257 9.10 -5.20 -12.29
CA PRO A 257 10.08 -4.21 -12.68
C PRO A 257 9.43 -2.88 -13.09
N PRO A 258 10.11 -1.75 -12.88
CA PRO A 258 9.57 -0.45 -13.27
C PRO A 258 9.09 -0.41 -14.73
N ASN A 259 7.94 0.18 -14.99
CA ASN A 259 7.31 0.34 -16.31
C ASN A 259 6.84 -0.97 -16.99
N THR A 260 6.80 -2.10 -16.29
CA THR A 260 6.30 -3.37 -16.85
C THR A 260 4.87 -3.68 -16.43
N ALA A 261 4.54 -3.49 -15.16
CA ALA A 261 3.18 -3.54 -14.66
C ALA A 261 2.81 -2.20 -14.03
N THR A 262 1.58 -1.78 -14.23
CA THR A 262 1.06 -0.54 -13.66
C THR A 262 -0.16 -0.83 -12.83
N ILE A 263 -0.25 -0.20 -11.68
CA ILE A 263 -1.37 -0.27 -10.75
C ILE A 263 -2.12 1.07 -10.74
N HIS A 264 -3.27 1.11 -10.09
CA HIS A 264 -4.11 2.30 -9.93
C HIS A 264 -4.61 2.88 -11.27
N ASN A 265 -4.81 2.01 -12.27
CA ASN A 265 -5.32 2.38 -13.58
C ASN A 265 -5.97 1.19 -14.31
N ARG A 266 -6.62 1.46 -15.45
CA ARG A 266 -7.33 0.47 -16.27
C ARG A 266 -6.46 -0.65 -16.86
N TYR A 267 -5.14 -0.56 -16.76
CA TYR A 267 -4.21 -1.57 -17.27
C TYR A 267 -3.83 -2.62 -16.23
N ASP A 268 -4.27 -2.45 -14.99
CA ASP A 268 -4.19 -3.52 -13.98
C ASP A 268 -5.26 -4.58 -14.26
N THR A 269 -4.89 -5.55 -15.04
CA THR A 269 -5.78 -6.61 -15.55
C THR A 269 -5.14 -7.98 -15.38
N MET A 270 -5.91 -9.03 -15.64
CA MET A 270 -5.43 -10.43 -15.65
C MET A 270 -4.22 -10.66 -16.57
N ALA A 271 -3.94 -9.78 -17.53
CA ALA A 271 -2.75 -9.87 -18.38
C ALA A 271 -1.43 -9.71 -17.61
N LEU A 272 -1.46 -9.13 -16.43
CA LEU A 272 -0.30 -8.98 -15.54
C LEU A 272 -0.04 -10.25 -14.70
N MET A 273 -1.00 -11.16 -14.64
CA MET A 273 -1.02 -12.28 -13.72
C MET A 273 -0.61 -13.58 -14.40
N LYS A 274 -0.01 -14.49 -13.63
CA LYS A 274 0.30 -15.84 -14.07
C LYS A 274 -0.10 -16.85 -12.99
N GLY A 275 -0.96 -17.80 -13.33
CA GLY A 275 -1.47 -18.79 -12.38
C GLY A 275 -0.38 -19.61 -11.69
N GLU A 276 0.63 -20.07 -12.43
CA GLU A 276 1.76 -20.82 -11.85
C GLU A 276 2.56 -19.96 -10.85
N GLN A 277 2.72 -18.66 -11.13
CA GLN A 277 3.41 -17.77 -10.20
C GLN A 277 2.56 -17.50 -8.96
N MET A 278 1.24 -17.38 -9.12
CA MET A 278 0.30 -17.25 -8.01
C MET A 278 0.38 -18.46 -7.08
N VAL A 279 0.43 -19.68 -7.63
CA VAL A 279 0.60 -20.92 -6.85
C VAL A 279 1.93 -20.91 -6.11
N LEU A 280 3.05 -20.63 -6.80
CA LEU A 280 4.39 -20.62 -6.19
C LEU A 280 4.48 -19.62 -5.04
N ASP A 281 3.93 -18.41 -5.21
CA ASP A 281 3.92 -17.39 -4.16
C ASP A 281 3.06 -17.83 -2.98
N THR A 282 1.88 -18.40 -3.25
CA THR A 282 0.95 -18.87 -2.21
C THR A 282 1.51 -20.06 -1.45
N ASP A 283 2.20 -21.00 -2.10
CA ASP A 283 2.83 -22.16 -1.46
C ASP A 283 3.92 -21.72 -0.45
N PHE A 284 4.75 -20.74 -0.83
CA PHE A 284 5.72 -20.14 0.10
C PHE A 284 5.01 -19.49 1.30
N LEU A 285 3.94 -18.75 1.04
CA LEU A 285 3.17 -18.07 2.09
C LEU A 285 2.46 -19.06 3.01
N ILE A 286 1.94 -20.18 2.49
CA ILE A 286 1.39 -21.27 3.30
C ILE A 286 2.48 -21.87 4.19
N ALA A 287 3.66 -22.16 3.65
CA ALA A 287 4.76 -22.70 4.43
C ALA A 287 5.19 -21.75 5.56
N PHE A 288 5.24 -20.44 5.30
CA PHE A 288 5.48 -19.43 6.32
C PHE A 288 4.37 -19.40 7.37
N ALA A 289 3.13 -19.37 6.92
CA ALA A 289 1.94 -19.33 7.78
C ALA A 289 1.85 -20.57 8.69
N GLU A 290 2.13 -21.77 8.19
CA GLU A 290 2.17 -23.01 8.98
C GLU A 290 3.17 -22.94 10.13
N ARG A 291 4.38 -22.41 9.86
CA ARG A 291 5.40 -22.26 10.89
C ARG A 291 4.97 -21.26 11.97
N MET A 292 4.34 -20.17 11.59
CA MET A 292 3.83 -19.17 12.54
C MET A 292 2.62 -19.71 13.32
N ALA A 293 1.66 -20.30 12.62
CA ALA A 293 0.39 -20.77 13.19
C ALA A 293 0.57 -21.98 14.14
N ASN A 294 1.62 -22.79 13.96
CA ASN A 294 1.90 -23.97 14.78
C ASN A 294 3.10 -23.79 15.73
N ALA A 295 3.71 -22.61 15.77
CA ALA A 295 4.79 -22.36 16.70
C ALA A 295 4.34 -22.58 18.16
N ALA A 296 5.18 -23.21 18.98
CA ALA A 296 4.91 -23.38 20.41
C ALA A 296 4.73 -22.01 21.11
N ARG A 297 5.45 -21.01 20.61
CA ARG A 297 5.35 -19.60 21.00
C ARG A 297 5.61 -18.76 19.73
N CYS A 298 4.84 -17.70 19.52
CA CYS A 298 5.09 -16.78 18.41
C CYS A 298 6.55 -16.29 18.51
N PRO A 299 7.36 -16.46 17.45
CA PRO A 299 8.77 -16.12 17.48
C PRO A 299 9.03 -14.60 17.44
N VAL A 300 7.99 -13.81 17.24
CA VAL A 300 8.07 -12.34 17.14
C VAL A 300 7.42 -11.75 18.39
N ALA A 301 8.14 -10.88 19.10
CA ALA A 301 7.57 -10.19 20.25
C ALA A 301 6.55 -9.13 19.78
N ARG A 302 5.47 -9.00 20.56
CA ARG A 302 4.49 -7.92 20.33
C ARG A 302 5.03 -6.59 20.87
N GLU A 303 6.14 -6.17 20.29
CA GLU A 303 6.84 -4.93 20.62
C GLU A 303 7.35 -4.29 19.34
N MET A 304 7.03 -3.01 19.15
CA MET A 304 7.49 -2.27 17.99
C MET A 304 8.85 -1.64 18.28
N PRO A 305 9.91 -2.01 17.52
CA PRO A 305 11.23 -1.41 17.66
C PRO A 305 11.19 0.11 17.43
N GLU A 306 12.06 0.86 18.11
CA GLU A 306 12.04 2.32 18.07
C GLU A 306 12.29 2.87 16.65
N ASN A 307 13.21 2.25 15.90
CA ASN A 307 13.45 2.60 14.49
C ASN A 307 12.21 2.38 13.61
N MET A 308 11.36 1.41 13.94
CA MET A 308 10.12 1.18 13.20
C MET A 308 9.03 2.17 13.62
N LYS A 309 8.95 2.57 14.88
CA LYS A 309 8.05 3.65 15.32
C LYS A 309 8.34 4.94 14.58
N GLU A 310 9.62 5.30 14.45
CA GLU A 310 10.01 6.50 13.70
C GLU A 310 9.61 6.40 12.22
N LYS A 311 9.84 5.26 11.57
CA LYS A 311 9.41 5.04 10.18
C LYS A 311 7.89 5.09 10.03
N LEU A 312 7.12 4.53 10.98
CA LEU A 312 5.67 4.62 11.01
C LEU A 312 5.19 6.07 11.13
N ASP A 313 5.78 6.87 12.00
CA ASP A 313 5.44 8.29 12.16
C ASP A 313 5.72 9.09 10.88
N ILE A 314 6.81 8.79 10.17
CA ILE A 314 7.10 9.39 8.87
C ILE A 314 6.06 8.96 7.83
N TYR A 315 5.77 7.67 7.73
CA TYR A 315 4.80 7.13 6.78
C TYR A 315 3.39 7.69 7.03
N LEU A 316 2.96 7.73 8.28
CA LEU A 316 1.65 8.25 8.70
C LEU A 316 1.57 9.79 8.71
N CYS A 317 2.59 10.45 8.20
CA CYS A 317 2.67 11.91 8.11
C CYS A 317 2.62 12.65 9.46
N ARG A 318 2.94 11.99 10.56
CA ARG A 318 3.08 12.60 11.89
C ARG A 318 4.41 13.33 12.04
N LYS A 319 5.41 12.86 11.34
CA LYS A 319 6.76 13.42 11.28
C LYS A 319 7.21 13.57 9.84
N ARG A 320 7.84 14.69 9.51
CA ARG A 320 8.43 14.88 8.18
C ARG A 320 9.76 14.10 8.11
N ALA A 321 9.97 13.39 7.00
CA ALA A 321 11.26 12.74 6.76
C ALA A 321 12.40 13.78 6.79
N PRO A 322 13.59 13.42 7.32
CA PRO A 322 14.76 14.28 7.21
C PRO A 322 15.02 14.65 5.75
N LYS A 323 15.41 15.90 5.49
CA LYS A 323 15.83 16.31 4.15
C LYS A 323 17.12 15.58 3.82
N GLN A 324 17.11 14.79 2.76
CA GLN A 324 18.31 14.18 2.19
C GLN A 324 19.19 15.24 1.53
#